data_b890d4bfca4ad8efd8e46ba437e55def
#
_entry.id   b890d4bfca4ad8efd8e46ba437e55def
#
_cell.length_a   1.000
_cell.length_b   1.000
_cell.length_c   1.000
_cell.angle_alpha   90.00
_cell.angle_beta   90.00
_cell.angle_gamma   90.00
#
_symmetry.space_group_name_H-M   'P 1'
#
loop_
_entity.id
_entity.type
_entity.pdbx_description
1 polymer ?
#
loop_
_entity_poly.entity_id
_entity_poly.type
_entity_poly.pdbx_seq_one_letter_code
_entity_poly.pdbx_strand_id
1 'polypeptide(L)'
;MKLKKAYADQSDGRNVIKANLQNPNASYMFGLTTSVEIYKKETKEPYLSIKKEKIDVAPNTNFDLLVPLEGKKLAPGHYQAVVKGAWKEKRWNLHTDFEITADAADQLNEKDIDLKNQPETFDWRWLILVGVILIGLFAGLFILKERRKKK
;
A
#
# COMPACT_ATOMS: atom_id res chain seq x y z
N MET A 1 -16.83 -13.69 -15.88
CA MET A 1 -15.67 -13.45 -14.98
C MET A 1 -16.13 -13.63 -13.54
N LYS A 2 -15.29 -14.20 -12.68
CA LYS A 2 -15.53 -14.32 -11.23
C LYS A 2 -14.31 -13.78 -10.49
N LEU A 3 -14.53 -13.04 -9.41
CA LEU A 3 -13.49 -12.67 -8.45
C LEU A 3 -13.51 -13.70 -7.34
N LYS A 4 -12.41 -14.42 -7.14
CA LYS A 4 -12.30 -15.51 -6.18
C LYS A 4 -11.88 -15.02 -4.80
N LYS A 5 -10.84 -14.17 -4.77
CA LYS A 5 -10.28 -13.58 -3.54
C LYS A 5 -9.37 -12.41 -3.90
N ALA A 6 -9.09 -11.57 -2.91
CA ALA A 6 -7.98 -10.62 -2.94
C ALA A 6 -7.11 -10.84 -1.70
N TYR A 7 -5.81 -10.56 -1.79
CA TYR A 7 -4.87 -10.78 -0.70
C TYR A 7 -3.56 -10.02 -0.96
N ALA A 8 -2.83 -9.72 0.10
CA ALA A 8 -1.49 -9.17 0.01
C ALA A 8 -0.48 -10.28 -0.27
N ASP A 9 0.50 -10.00 -1.13
CA ASP A 9 1.58 -10.92 -1.48
C ASP A 9 2.75 -10.14 -2.08
N GLN A 10 3.75 -10.84 -2.59
CA GLN A 10 4.88 -10.26 -3.32
C GLN A 10 4.87 -10.68 -4.79
N SER A 11 5.39 -9.79 -5.63
CA SER A 11 5.79 -10.08 -7.01
C SER A 11 7.12 -9.40 -7.26
N ASP A 12 8.10 -10.17 -7.74
CA ASP A 12 9.46 -9.69 -8.01
C ASP A 12 10.10 -8.94 -6.83
N GLY A 13 9.86 -9.44 -5.60
CA GLY A 13 10.39 -8.86 -4.36
C GLY A 13 9.71 -7.56 -3.92
N ARG A 14 8.59 -7.16 -4.53
CA ARG A 14 7.81 -5.98 -4.19
C ARG A 14 6.44 -6.35 -3.69
N ASN A 15 5.95 -5.61 -2.72
CA ASN A 15 4.61 -5.82 -2.19
C ASN A 15 3.53 -5.44 -3.21
N VAL A 16 2.57 -6.32 -3.35
CA VAL A 16 1.41 -6.15 -4.24
C VAL A 16 0.14 -6.63 -3.54
N ILE A 17 -1.00 -6.12 -3.97
CA ILE A 17 -2.28 -6.77 -3.69
C ILE A 17 -2.67 -7.54 -4.94
N LYS A 18 -2.95 -8.84 -4.77
CA LYS A 18 -3.39 -9.72 -5.84
C LYS A 18 -4.90 -9.83 -5.82
N ALA A 19 -5.55 -9.55 -6.94
CA ALA A 19 -6.96 -9.85 -7.17
C ALA A 19 -7.06 -11.08 -8.09
N ASN A 20 -7.45 -12.22 -7.52
CA ASN A 20 -7.54 -13.49 -8.24
C ASN A 20 -8.86 -13.59 -9.00
N LEU A 21 -8.77 -13.58 -10.30
CA LEU A 21 -9.90 -13.68 -11.23
C LEU A 21 -9.96 -15.04 -11.90
N GLN A 22 -11.16 -15.47 -12.23
CA GLN A 22 -11.44 -16.69 -12.98
C GLN A 22 -12.25 -16.40 -14.23
N ASN A 23 -11.77 -16.90 -15.38
CA ASN A 23 -12.59 -17.09 -16.56
C ASN A 23 -13.28 -18.46 -16.47
N PRO A 24 -14.55 -18.55 -16.12
CA PRO A 24 -15.24 -19.82 -16.01
C PRO A 24 -15.72 -20.39 -17.36
N ASN A 25 -15.50 -19.64 -18.46
CA ASN A 25 -15.97 -20.04 -19.78
C ASN A 25 -14.97 -20.96 -20.47
N ALA A 26 -15.46 -21.89 -21.28
CA ALA A 26 -14.63 -22.76 -22.11
C ALA A 26 -14.07 -22.07 -23.37
N SER A 27 -14.09 -20.75 -23.42
CA SER A 27 -13.60 -19.94 -24.55
C SER A 27 -12.64 -18.86 -24.08
N TYR A 28 -11.72 -18.48 -24.97
CA TYR A 28 -10.83 -17.34 -24.77
C TYR A 28 -11.60 -16.02 -24.64
N MET A 29 -11.09 -15.14 -23.80
CA MET A 29 -11.52 -13.74 -23.71
C MET A 29 -10.38 -12.86 -24.21
N PHE A 30 -10.41 -12.47 -25.48
CA PHE A 30 -9.40 -11.59 -26.07
C PHE A 30 -9.74 -10.12 -25.86
N GLY A 31 -8.75 -9.31 -25.52
CA GLY A 31 -8.89 -7.86 -25.42
C GLY A 31 -9.72 -7.41 -24.21
N LEU A 32 -9.67 -8.12 -23.09
CA LEU A 32 -10.32 -7.74 -21.85
C LEU A 32 -9.72 -6.42 -21.34
N THR A 33 -10.59 -5.47 -20.95
CA THR A 33 -10.21 -4.30 -20.15
C THR A 33 -10.72 -4.48 -18.74
N THR A 34 -9.86 -4.22 -17.74
CA THR A 34 -10.23 -4.33 -16.33
C THR A 34 -9.53 -3.28 -15.50
N SER A 35 -10.19 -2.81 -14.45
CA SER A 35 -9.61 -2.00 -13.40
C SER A 35 -9.80 -2.66 -12.04
N VAL A 36 -8.82 -2.48 -11.16
CA VAL A 36 -8.89 -2.90 -9.77
C VAL A 36 -8.71 -1.68 -8.91
N GLU A 37 -9.62 -1.47 -8.00
CA GLU A 37 -9.59 -0.42 -6.98
C GLU A 37 -9.57 -1.10 -5.62
N ILE A 38 -8.63 -0.73 -4.76
CA ILE A 38 -8.53 -1.22 -3.39
C ILE A 38 -8.94 -0.10 -2.44
N TYR A 39 -9.90 -0.37 -1.59
CA TYR A 39 -10.40 0.55 -0.59
C TYR A 39 -10.04 0.05 0.82
N LYS A 40 -9.71 0.97 1.72
CA LYS A 40 -9.75 0.70 3.16
C LYS A 40 -11.21 0.78 3.62
N LYS A 41 -11.62 -0.06 4.55
CA LYS A 41 -13.04 -0.21 4.96
C LYS A 41 -13.73 1.12 5.35
N GLU A 42 -12.97 2.12 5.79
CA GLU A 42 -13.50 3.39 6.30
C GLU A 42 -13.33 4.56 5.32
N THR A 43 -12.77 4.33 4.11
CA THR A 43 -12.48 5.39 3.16
C THR A 43 -13.37 5.30 1.94
N LYS A 44 -13.79 6.47 1.43
CA LYS A 44 -14.55 6.57 0.17
C LYS A 44 -13.64 6.65 -1.06
N GLU A 45 -12.38 7.00 -0.87
CA GLU A 45 -11.40 7.09 -1.95
C GLU A 45 -10.58 5.81 -2.05
N PRO A 46 -10.23 5.37 -3.26
CA PRO A 46 -9.42 4.18 -3.44
C PRO A 46 -8.01 4.43 -2.88
N TYR A 47 -7.54 3.51 -2.06
CA TYR A 47 -6.18 3.49 -1.53
C TYR A 47 -5.15 3.20 -2.63
N LEU A 48 -5.49 2.27 -3.53
CA LEU A 48 -4.71 1.87 -4.71
C LEU A 48 -5.65 1.65 -5.88
N SER A 49 -5.19 1.93 -7.10
CA SER A 49 -5.94 1.60 -8.31
C SER A 49 -5.01 1.27 -9.46
N ILE A 50 -5.43 0.33 -10.30
CA ILE A 50 -4.79 0.02 -11.58
C ILE A 50 -5.83 -0.15 -12.67
N LYS A 51 -5.41 0.08 -13.92
CA LYS A 51 -6.16 -0.28 -15.12
C LYS A 51 -5.28 -1.11 -16.02
N LYS A 52 -5.81 -2.19 -16.54
CA LYS A 52 -5.17 -3.07 -17.52
C LYS A 52 -6.09 -3.21 -18.73
N GLU A 53 -5.52 -3.07 -19.91
CA GLU A 53 -6.24 -3.15 -21.17
C GLU A 53 -5.63 -4.24 -22.04
N LYS A 54 -6.44 -4.77 -22.97
CA LYS A 54 -6.02 -5.78 -23.96
C LYS A 54 -5.45 -7.04 -23.33
N ILE A 55 -6.02 -7.48 -22.19
CA ILE A 55 -5.64 -8.72 -21.55
C ILE A 55 -6.31 -9.89 -22.27
N ASP A 56 -5.56 -10.91 -22.63
CA ASP A 56 -6.06 -12.15 -23.16
C ASP A 56 -6.11 -13.20 -22.06
N VAL A 57 -7.28 -13.78 -21.86
CA VAL A 57 -7.52 -14.74 -20.79
C VAL A 57 -7.96 -16.08 -21.37
N ALA A 58 -7.18 -17.13 -21.06
CA ALA A 58 -7.47 -18.47 -21.51
C ALA A 58 -8.77 -19.07 -20.91
N PRO A 59 -9.35 -20.09 -21.54
CA PRO A 59 -10.53 -20.78 -21.03
C PRO A 59 -10.24 -21.45 -19.68
N ASN A 60 -11.23 -21.44 -18.79
CA ASN A 60 -11.19 -22.15 -17.49
C ASN A 60 -9.95 -21.87 -16.64
N THR A 61 -9.37 -20.67 -16.76
CA THR A 61 -8.15 -20.28 -16.03
C THR A 61 -8.45 -19.31 -14.89
N ASN A 62 -7.56 -19.38 -13.88
CA ASN A 62 -7.42 -18.36 -12.86
C ASN A 62 -6.17 -17.53 -13.17
N PHE A 63 -6.23 -16.24 -12.90
CA PHE A 63 -5.09 -15.34 -13.03
C PHE A 63 -5.16 -14.23 -12.00
N ASP A 64 -4.00 -13.68 -11.64
CA ASP A 64 -3.93 -12.60 -10.68
C ASP A 64 -3.71 -11.25 -11.39
N LEU A 65 -4.52 -10.27 -11.04
CA LEU A 65 -4.22 -8.87 -11.33
C LEU A 65 -3.41 -8.32 -10.17
N LEU A 66 -2.21 -7.84 -10.50
CA LEU A 66 -1.28 -7.31 -9.52
C LEU A 66 -1.48 -5.81 -9.38
N VAL A 67 -1.81 -5.36 -8.18
CA VAL A 67 -1.92 -3.95 -7.80
C VAL A 67 -0.68 -3.58 -7.01
N PRO A 68 0.30 -2.86 -7.61
CA PRO A 68 1.54 -2.51 -6.93
C PRO A 68 1.29 -1.48 -5.82
N LEU A 69 2.07 -1.56 -4.75
CA LEU A 69 2.04 -0.57 -3.68
C LEU A 69 2.90 0.65 -3.95
N GLU A 70 3.75 0.61 -4.97
CA GLU A 70 4.63 1.72 -5.38
C GLU A 70 5.51 2.26 -4.23
N GLY A 71 6.11 1.33 -3.47
CA GLY A 71 6.97 1.67 -2.33
C GLY A 71 6.21 2.09 -1.05
N LYS A 72 4.88 2.01 -1.04
CA LYS A 72 4.11 2.21 0.20
C LYS A 72 4.17 0.95 1.06
N LYS A 73 4.27 1.14 2.38
CA LYS A 73 4.16 0.03 3.33
C LYS A 73 2.75 -0.56 3.29
N LEU A 74 2.67 -1.89 3.32
CA LEU A 74 1.44 -2.57 3.66
C LEU A 74 1.04 -2.20 5.09
N ALA A 75 -0.19 -1.75 5.27
CA ALA A 75 -0.74 -1.51 6.59
C ALA A 75 -1.72 -2.64 6.94
N PRO A 76 -1.75 -3.13 8.19
CA PRO A 76 -2.77 -4.08 8.61
C PRO A 76 -4.14 -3.43 8.60
N GLY A 77 -5.19 -4.25 8.41
CA GLY A 77 -6.57 -3.78 8.42
C GLY A 77 -7.48 -4.51 7.45
N HIS A 78 -8.73 -4.04 7.38
CA HIS A 78 -9.75 -4.57 6.49
C HIS A 78 -9.82 -3.73 5.22
N TYR A 79 -9.87 -4.43 4.10
CA TYR A 79 -9.86 -3.86 2.76
C TYR A 79 -10.98 -4.45 1.91
N GLN A 80 -11.37 -3.72 0.89
CA GLN A 80 -12.25 -4.20 -0.16
C GLN A 80 -11.58 -4.03 -1.51
N ALA A 81 -11.55 -5.08 -2.31
CA ALA A 81 -11.16 -5.05 -3.71
C ALA A 81 -12.41 -4.94 -4.59
N VAL A 82 -12.44 -3.95 -5.46
CA VAL A 82 -13.48 -3.75 -6.47
C VAL A 82 -12.85 -3.93 -7.84
N VAL A 83 -13.35 -4.88 -8.61
CA VAL A 83 -12.86 -5.21 -9.95
C VAL A 83 -13.95 -4.90 -10.97
N LYS A 84 -13.73 -3.87 -11.77
CA LYS A 84 -14.57 -3.53 -12.92
C LYS A 84 -13.97 -4.10 -14.18
N GLY A 85 -14.78 -4.70 -15.04
CA GLY A 85 -14.29 -5.29 -16.29
C GLY A 85 -15.24 -5.07 -17.45
N ALA A 86 -14.66 -5.06 -18.65
CA ALA A 86 -15.36 -4.94 -19.90
C ALA A 86 -14.75 -5.89 -20.94
N TRP A 87 -15.61 -6.67 -21.59
CA TRP A 87 -15.24 -7.56 -22.69
C TRP A 87 -16.38 -7.64 -23.70
N LYS A 88 -16.15 -7.17 -24.91
CA LYS A 88 -17.21 -6.98 -25.90
C LYS A 88 -18.34 -6.14 -25.32
N GLU A 89 -19.58 -6.63 -25.34
CA GLU A 89 -20.76 -5.96 -24.77
C GLU A 89 -20.97 -6.26 -23.29
N LYS A 90 -20.22 -7.23 -22.73
CA LYS A 90 -20.36 -7.62 -21.32
C LYS A 90 -19.59 -6.67 -20.40
N ARG A 91 -20.22 -6.31 -19.30
CA ARG A 91 -19.64 -5.51 -18.22
C ARG A 91 -19.89 -6.22 -16.89
N TRP A 92 -18.99 -6.07 -15.96
CA TRP A 92 -19.16 -6.56 -14.61
C TRP A 92 -18.50 -5.63 -13.60
N ASN A 93 -19.03 -5.66 -12.40
CA ASN A 93 -18.47 -5.02 -11.22
C ASN A 93 -18.49 -6.07 -10.10
N LEU A 94 -17.32 -6.51 -9.69
CA LEU A 94 -17.12 -7.58 -8.71
C LEU A 94 -16.42 -6.98 -7.49
N HIS A 95 -16.75 -7.46 -6.30
CA HIS A 95 -16.11 -7.02 -5.07
C HIS A 95 -15.86 -8.20 -4.14
N THR A 96 -14.84 -8.07 -3.32
CA THR A 96 -14.52 -9.01 -2.24
C THR A 96 -13.81 -8.26 -1.12
N ASP A 97 -14.17 -8.60 0.11
CA ASP A 97 -13.47 -8.10 1.29
C ASP A 97 -12.29 -9.04 1.60
N PHE A 98 -11.23 -8.47 2.17
CA PHE A 98 -10.07 -9.22 2.64
C PHE A 98 -9.40 -8.47 3.80
N GLU A 99 -8.61 -9.19 4.55
CA GLU A 99 -7.88 -8.67 5.69
C GLU A 99 -6.38 -8.84 5.48
N ILE A 100 -5.61 -7.85 5.93
CA ILE A 100 -4.16 -7.93 6.06
C ILE A 100 -3.88 -7.92 7.56
N THR A 101 -3.39 -9.03 8.10
CA THR A 101 -2.99 -9.11 9.51
C THR A 101 -1.69 -8.35 9.76
N ALA A 102 -1.44 -7.95 11.01
CA ALA A 102 -0.22 -7.26 11.39
C ALA A 102 1.02 -8.10 11.04
N ASP A 103 1.01 -9.38 11.40
CA ASP A 103 2.13 -10.31 11.12
C ASP A 103 2.40 -10.43 9.62
N ALA A 104 1.35 -10.54 8.78
CA ALA A 104 1.50 -10.63 7.34
C ALA A 104 2.06 -9.33 6.74
N ALA A 105 1.58 -8.17 7.22
CA ALA A 105 2.08 -6.87 6.78
C ALA A 105 3.57 -6.71 7.12
N ASP A 106 3.96 -7.03 8.35
CA ASP A 106 5.35 -6.90 8.80
C ASP A 106 6.30 -7.82 8.02
N GLN A 107 5.94 -9.11 7.85
CA GLN A 107 6.74 -10.05 7.08
C GLN A 107 6.93 -9.65 5.61
N LEU A 108 5.88 -9.13 4.97
CA LEU A 108 5.94 -8.68 3.59
C LEU A 108 6.75 -7.38 3.48
N ASN A 109 6.55 -6.42 4.39
CA ASN A 109 7.28 -5.15 4.40
C ASN A 109 8.78 -5.35 4.63
N GLU A 110 9.16 -6.30 5.49
CA GLU A 110 10.57 -6.63 5.75
C GLU A 110 11.28 -7.14 4.49
N LYS A 111 10.58 -7.85 3.62
CA LYS A 111 11.13 -8.44 2.39
C LYS A 111 11.07 -7.51 1.18
N ASP A 112 10.33 -6.42 1.25
CA ASP A 112 10.09 -5.50 0.13
C ASP A 112 11.36 -4.73 -0.22
N ILE A 113 11.82 -4.87 -1.47
CA ILE A 113 13.04 -4.23 -1.96
C ILE A 113 12.89 -2.71 -2.12
N ASP A 114 11.69 -2.23 -2.43
CA ASP A 114 11.45 -0.79 -2.58
C ASP A 114 11.49 -0.09 -1.22
N LEU A 115 11.00 -0.76 -0.16
CA LEU A 115 11.07 -0.24 1.20
C LEU A 115 12.50 -0.24 1.74
N LYS A 116 13.29 -1.29 1.43
CA LYS A 116 14.70 -1.38 1.85
C LYS A 116 15.59 -0.32 1.20
N ASN A 117 15.26 0.06 -0.03
CA ASN A 117 16.02 1.03 -0.80
C ASN A 117 15.55 2.47 -0.59
N GLN A 118 14.52 2.71 0.22
CA GLN A 118 14.13 4.07 0.57
C GLN A 118 15.20 4.71 1.46
N PRO A 119 15.66 5.93 1.15
CA PRO A 119 16.56 6.65 2.04
C PRO A 119 15.86 6.87 3.38
N GLU A 120 16.55 6.57 4.47
CA GLU A 120 16.03 6.88 5.81
C GLU A 120 15.71 8.38 5.85
N THR A 121 14.45 8.71 6.04
CA THR A 121 14.05 10.11 6.22
C THR A 121 14.54 10.56 7.59
N PHE A 122 15.61 11.35 7.60
CA PHE A 122 16.13 11.94 8.83
C PHE A 122 15.03 12.80 9.47
N ASP A 123 14.56 12.41 10.65
CA ASP A 123 13.54 13.16 11.37
C ASP A 123 14.17 14.42 12.00
N TRP A 124 14.11 15.52 11.26
CA TRP A 124 14.62 16.82 11.69
C TRP A 124 13.99 17.37 12.97
N ARG A 125 12.86 16.79 13.43
CA ARG A 125 12.23 17.12 14.71
C ARG A 125 13.15 16.88 15.88
N TRP A 126 14.02 15.88 15.79
CA TRP A 126 15.06 15.62 16.78
C TRP A 126 16.06 16.79 16.90
N LEU A 127 16.40 17.43 15.80
CA LEU A 127 17.29 18.61 15.81
C LEU A 127 16.64 19.79 16.52
N ILE A 128 15.34 20.00 16.34
CA ILE A 128 14.62 21.05 17.05
C ILE A 128 14.61 20.77 18.57
N LEU A 129 14.32 19.54 18.99
CA LEU A 129 14.35 19.15 20.39
C LEU A 129 15.73 19.40 21.02
N VAL A 130 16.79 18.99 20.37
CA VAL A 130 18.17 19.23 20.81
C VAL A 130 18.48 20.71 20.87
N GLY A 131 18.06 21.49 19.87
CA GLY A 131 18.22 22.94 19.84
C GLY A 131 17.54 23.66 21.01
N VAL A 132 16.30 23.28 21.33
CA VAL A 132 15.55 23.86 22.46
C VAL A 132 16.23 23.52 23.78
N ILE A 133 16.72 22.30 23.97
CA ILE A 133 17.46 21.90 25.19
C ILE A 133 18.74 22.70 25.35
N LEU A 134 19.51 22.90 24.28
CA LEU A 134 20.76 23.67 24.30
C LEU A 134 20.50 25.15 24.64
N ILE A 135 19.46 25.76 24.06
CA ILE A 135 19.08 27.14 24.37
C ILE A 135 18.67 27.29 25.84
N GLY A 136 17.89 26.32 26.37
CA GLY A 136 17.50 26.30 27.77
C GLY A 136 18.70 26.19 28.72
N LEU A 137 19.68 25.33 28.41
CA LEU A 137 20.91 25.20 29.19
C LEU A 137 21.76 26.49 29.14
N PHE A 138 21.89 27.12 27.97
CA PHE A 138 22.63 28.35 27.81
C PHE A 138 22.00 29.51 28.59
N ALA A 139 20.67 29.66 28.54
CA ALA A 139 19.93 30.64 29.31
C ALA A 139 20.06 30.42 30.83
N GLY A 140 20.00 29.15 31.26
CA GLY A 140 20.20 28.80 32.68
C GLY A 140 21.60 29.15 33.19
N LEU A 141 22.62 28.80 32.41
CA LEU A 141 24.02 29.15 32.75
C LEU A 141 24.24 30.68 32.79
N PHE A 142 23.64 31.40 31.84
CA PHE A 142 23.73 32.86 31.81
C PHE A 142 23.10 33.50 33.06
N ILE A 143 21.93 33.08 33.48
CA ILE A 143 21.23 33.54 34.67
C ILE A 143 22.06 33.23 35.94
N LEU A 144 22.64 32.05 36.04
CA LEU A 144 23.50 31.65 37.15
C LEU A 144 24.77 32.51 37.21
N LYS A 145 25.37 32.84 36.10
CA LYS A 145 26.57 33.70 36.00
C LYS A 145 26.26 35.13 36.44
N GLU A 146 25.10 35.68 36.05
CA GLU A 146 24.68 37.01 36.48
C GLU A 146 24.39 37.08 37.99
N ARG A 147 23.73 36.04 38.57
CA ARG A 147 23.48 35.95 40.02
C ARG A 147 24.78 35.87 40.84
N ARG A 148 25.82 35.26 40.32
CA ARG A 148 27.17 35.19 40.96
C ARG A 148 27.92 36.53 40.95
N LYS A 149 27.64 37.41 40.00
CA LYS A 149 28.27 38.77 39.93
C LYS A 149 27.62 39.79 40.84
N LYS A 150 26.41 39.50 41.36
CA LYS A 150 25.68 40.42 42.25
C LYS A 150 25.82 40.07 43.75
N LYS A 151 26.63 39.05 44.07
CA LYS A 151 27.13 38.73 45.42
C LYS A 151 28.61 39.12 45.53
#